data_3cd2ab6763be8fab2d92fbd6591f2214
#
_entry.id   3cd2ab6763be8fab2d92fbd6591f2214
#
_cell.length_a   1.000
_cell.length_b   1.000
_cell.length_c   1.000
_cell.angle_alpha   90.00
_cell.angle_beta   90.00
_cell.angle_gamma   90.00
#
_symmetry.space_group_name_H-M   'P 1'
#
loop_
_entity.id
_entity.type
_entity.pdbx_description
1 polymer ?
#
loop_
_entity_poly.entity_id
_entity_poly.type
_entity_poly.pdbx_seq_one_letter_code
_entity_poly.pdbx_strand_id
1 'polypeptide(L)'
;MIQELMNRADQRGYLTFDDVLELLDEDGEDANVIEAILVELDELGIDIRQESEPPMPMRLDMGPTDDIELEFEPEELPQDPSVGDINAVSADDPVGLYFRQMAQEPLLTAQEEIELAKRIEIGKDARRVLFRPGSRELYGLKWSAHMDRLIQEGQLAREHLGRANTRLVVSIAKRYMGQGLPFPDLIQEGNVGLMRAVDKYDYKRGNRFSTYATWWIRQAITRALAQKTRTIRIPLHMTERIRQMYRTAQNLEQSLGRRPSPEEIALEMDLPADSVRGMMDASQHAIALERPVGDDGDSEFGDFIEDQDSPSPVETATQHLLQETIEEVLSELTPRQSHILRLRFGLGGGEPHTLEEIANKFGLSRERIRQLEKEALRSLRHPRLAHNLRDYLS
;
A
#
# COMPACT_ATOMS: atom_id res chain seq x y z
N MET A 1 -21.53 18.49 -13.00
CA MET A 1 -20.23 18.38 -12.35
C MET A 1 -20.03 19.48 -11.28
N ILE A 2 -19.78 20.74 -11.60
CA ILE A 2 -19.53 21.82 -10.60
C ILE A 2 -20.69 22.00 -9.62
N GLN A 3 -21.94 21.90 -10.05
CA GLN A 3 -23.11 21.96 -9.18
C GLN A 3 -23.19 20.77 -8.18
N GLU A 4 -22.64 19.64 -8.53
CA GLU A 4 -22.61 18.45 -7.68
C GLU A 4 -21.51 18.56 -6.61
N LEU A 5 -20.35 19.15 -6.98
CA LEU A 5 -19.31 19.55 -6.04
C LEU A 5 -19.79 20.63 -5.07
N MET A 6 -20.51 21.63 -5.54
CA MET A 6 -21.13 22.67 -4.69
C MET A 6 -22.12 22.06 -3.68
N ASN A 7 -22.97 21.12 -4.10
CA ASN A 7 -23.89 20.44 -3.19
C ASN A 7 -23.17 19.60 -2.11
N ARG A 8 -22.03 18.99 -2.45
CA ARG A 8 -21.20 18.27 -1.48
C ARG A 8 -20.47 19.23 -0.54
N ALA A 9 -19.99 20.38 -1.07
CA ALA A 9 -19.39 21.44 -0.28
C ALA A 9 -20.37 22.06 0.72
N ASP A 10 -21.61 22.32 0.32
CA ASP A 10 -22.67 22.88 1.19
C ASP A 10 -23.06 21.90 2.32
N GLN A 11 -23.00 20.59 2.08
CA GLN A 11 -23.31 19.57 3.09
C GLN A 11 -22.17 19.33 4.09
N ARG A 12 -20.92 19.45 3.68
CA ARG A 12 -19.72 19.11 4.48
C ARG A 12 -18.93 20.33 4.94
N GLY A 13 -19.15 21.52 4.33
CA GLY A 13 -18.41 22.74 4.61
C GLY A 13 -17.02 22.82 3.98
N TYR A 14 -16.59 21.79 3.25
CA TYR A 14 -15.32 21.73 2.50
C TYR A 14 -15.39 20.63 1.44
N LEU A 15 -14.50 20.72 0.45
CA LEU A 15 -14.26 19.65 -0.55
C LEU A 15 -12.89 19.03 -0.35
N THR A 16 -12.78 17.74 -0.68
CA THR A 16 -11.48 17.05 -0.74
C THR A 16 -11.01 16.95 -2.19
N PHE A 17 -9.70 16.84 -2.40
CA PHE A 17 -9.13 16.65 -3.73
C PHE A 17 -9.63 15.36 -4.39
N ASP A 18 -9.91 14.33 -3.58
CA ASP A 18 -10.47 13.06 -4.06
C ASP A 18 -11.94 13.19 -4.48
N ASP A 19 -12.72 14.06 -3.85
CA ASP A 19 -14.09 14.36 -4.30
C ASP A 19 -14.10 14.99 -5.71
N VAL A 20 -13.06 15.75 -6.06
CA VAL A 20 -12.88 16.32 -7.40
C VAL A 20 -12.45 15.27 -8.40
N LEU A 21 -11.55 14.34 -8.02
CA LEU A 21 -11.08 13.25 -8.88
C LEU A 21 -12.17 12.19 -9.12
N GLU A 22 -13.04 11.91 -8.14
CA GLU A 22 -14.12 10.93 -8.26
C GLU A 22 -15.19 11.33 -9.29
N LEU A 23 -15.34 12.63 -9.55
CA LEU A 23 -16.29 13.18 -10.53
C LEU A 23 -15.69 13.44 -11.91
N LEU A 24 -14.38 13.28 -12.04
CA LEU A 24 -13.68 13.23 -13.32
C LEU A 24 -13.68 11.76 -13.76
N ASP A 25 -14.50 11.41 -14.77
CA ASP A 25 -14.54 10.08 -15.37
C ASP A 25 -13.13 9.61 -15.79
N GLU A 26 -12.92 8.30 -15.83
CA GLU A 26 -11.65 7.61 -16.11
C GLU A 26 -10.90 8.06 -17.39
N ASP A 27 -11.51 8.86 -18.24
CA ASP A 27 -10.92 9.43 -19.47
C ASP A 27 -10.38 10.88 -19.33
N GLY A 28 -10.44 11.48 -18.13
CA GLY A 28 -10.11 12.89 -17.88
C GLY A 28 -8.74 13.13 -17.24
N GLU A 29 -7.66 12.51 -17.76
CA GLU A 29 -6.26 12.77 -17.29
C GLU A 29 -5.66 14.13 -17.73
N ASP A 30 -6.44 15.06 -18.28
CA ASP A 30 -5.91 16.37 -18.62
C ASP A 30 -5.72 17.25 -17.38
N ALA A 31 -4.46 17.34 -16.92
CA ALA A 31 -4.05 18.19 -15.80
C ALA A 31 -4.57 19.63 -15.92
N ASN A 32 -4.76 20.13 -17.13
CA ASN A 32 -5.31 21.47 -17.43
C ASN A 32 -6.80 21.60 -17.04
N VAL A 33 -7.57 20.51 -17.12
CA VAL A 33 -9.00 20.52 -16.75
C VAL A 33 -9.15 20.54 -15.23
N ILE A 34 -8.29 19.79 -14.53
CA ILE A 34 -8.24 19.77 -13.05
C ILE A 34 -7.85 21.15 -12.53
N GLU A 35 -6.84 21.78 -13.12
CA GLU A 35 -6.38 23.12 -12.73
C GLU A 35 -7.46 24.18 -12.97
N ALA A 36 -8.21 24.10 -14.08
CA ALA A 36 -9.32 25.01 -14.37
C ALA A 36 -10.48 24.87 -13.35
N ILE A 37 -10.82 23.64 -12.94
CA ILE A 37 -11.86 23.36 -11.94
C ILE A 37 -11.41 23.86 -10.56
N LEU A 38 -10.16 23.65 -10.18
CA LEU A 38 -9.61 24.13 -8.92
C LEU A 38 -9.61 25.67 -8.81
N VAL A 39 -9.29 26.37 -9.91
CA VAL A 39 -9.34 27.83 -9.97
C VAL A 39 -10.79 28.35 -9.85
N GLU A 40 -11.74 27.69 -10.50
CA GLU A 40 -13.16 28.09 -10.45
C GLU A 40 -13.79 27.83 -9.07
N LEU A 41 -13.36 26.77 -8.36
CA LEU A 41 -13.78 26.49 -6.99
C LEU A 41 -13.16 27.46 -5.98
N ASP A 42 -11.93 27.92 -6.20
CA ASP A 42 -11.26 28.95 -5.39
C ASP A 42 -11.93 30.32 -5.57
N GLU A 43 -12.34 30.67 -6.80
CA GLU A 43 -13.12 31.89 -7.10
C GLU A 43 -14.51 31.88 -6.44
N LEU A 44 -15.11 30.70 -6.23
CA LEU A 44 -16.38 30.53 -5.52
C LEU A 44 -16.21 30.49 -3.98
N GLY A 45 -14.97 30.62 -3.48
CA GLY A 45 -14.66 30.66 -2.04
C GLY A 45 -14.84 29.33 -1.33
N ILE A 46 -14.78 28.21 -2.05
CA ILE A 46 -14.89 26.86 -1.48
C ILE A 46 -13.50 26.39 -1.06
N ASP A 47 -13.35 26.07 0.22
CA ASP A 47 -12.08 25.62 0.82
C ASP A 47 -11.79 24.17 0.41
N ILE A 48 -10.79 23.97 -0.46
CA ILE A 48 -10.37 22.64 -0.93
C ILE A 48 -9.31 22.12 0.02
N ARG A 49 -9.62 21.04 0.74
CA ARG A 49 -8.68 20.38 1.65
C ARG A 49 -8.06 19.16 1.00
N GLN A 50 -6.76 19.07 1.05
CA GLN A 50 -6.08 17.80 0.75
C GLN A 50 -6.43 16.78 1.84
N GLU A 51 -6.84 15.58 1.45
CA GLU A 51 -7.28 14.47 2.31
C GLU A 51 -6.19 13.90 3.23
N SER A 52 -5.34 14.69 3.78
CA SER A 52 -4.33 14.27 4.75
C SER A 52 -4.37 15.01 6.09
N GLU A 53 -5.37 15.84 6.30
CA GLU A 53 -5.61 16.38 7.64
C GLU A 53 -6.88 15.74 8.20
N PRO A 54 -6.74 14.69 9.04
CA PRO A 54 -7.87 14.36 9.90
C PRO A 54 -8.14 15.64 10.71
N PRO A 55 -9.42 16.07 10.81
CA PRO A 55 -9.77 17.16 11.72
C PRO A 55 -9.12 16.81 13.06
N MET A 56 -8.48 17.79 13.69
CA MET A 56 -8.07 17.66 15.07
C MET A 56 -9.22 16.98 15.79
N PRO A 57 -9.08 15.78 16.35
CA PRO A 57 -10.21 15.12 16.96
C PRO A 57 -10.72 16.02 18.07
N MET A 58 -11.87 16.68 17.86
CA MET A 58 -12.81 16.84 18.95
C MET A 58 -12.93 15.44 19.51
N ARG A 59 -12.41 15.23 20.74
CA ARG A 59 -12.59 14.05 21.57
C ARG A 59 -13.32 12.93 20.83
N LEU A 60 -12.57 12.11 20.07
CA LEU A 60 -13.01 10.75 19.86
C LEU A 60 -13.12 10.19 21.26
N ASP A 61 -14.35 9.93 21.68
CA ASP A 61 -14.68 9.05 22.79
C ASP A 61 -14.07 7.68 22.45
N MET A 62 -12.77 7.59 22.65
CA MET A 62 -12.08 6.33 22.83
C MET A 62 -12.57 5.90 24.20
N GLY A 63 -13.58 4.99 24.20
CA GLY A 63 -14.00 4.31 25.40
C GLY A 63 -12.78 3.86 26.21
N PRO A 64 -12.92 3.58 27.50
CA PRO A 64 -11.82 3.56 28.45
C PRO A 64 -10.68 2.64 28.02
N THR A 65 -9.79 3.15 27.20
CA THR A 65 -8.39 2.77 27.30
C THR A 65 -8.04 3.33 28.65
N ASP A 66 -7.78 2.46 29.61
CA ASP A 66 -7.23 2.85 30.91
C ASP A 66 -6.57 4.19 30.77
N ASP A 67 -7.20 5.21 31.38
CA ASP A 67 -6.61 6.53 31.61
C ASP A 67 -5.33 6.30 32.40
N ILE A 68 -4.31 5.85 31.70
CA ILE A 68 -2.96 6.12 32.13
C ILE A 68 -2.81 7.60 31.81
N GLU A 69 -3.29 8.45 32.70
CA GLU A 69 -2.70 9.76 32.91
C GLU A 69 -1.20 9.49 32.98
N LEU A 70 -0.54 9.64 31.83
CA LEU A 70 0.89 9.74 31.80
C LEU A 70 1.21 11.10 32.38
N GLU A 71 1.17 11.21 33.69
CA GLU A 71 2.13 12.06 34.41
C GLU A 71 3.49 11.58 33.86
N PHE A 72 4.00 12.31 32.92
CA PHE A 72 5.36 12.20 32.45
C PHE A 72 6.24 12.79 33.59
N GLU A 73 6.41 12.03 34.65
CA GLU A 73 7.67 12.08 35.35
C GLU A 73 8.69 11.59 34.31
N PRO A 74 9.78 12.32 34.10
CA PRO A 74 10.89 11.80 33.31
C PRO A 74 11.45 10.60 34.10
N GLU A 75 10.83 9.42 33.91
CA GLU A 75 11.47 8.19 34.35
C GLU A 75 12.83 8.21 33.67
N GLU A 76 13.85 8.34 34.50
CA GLU A 76 15.21 8.02 34.12
C GLU A 76 15.11 6.71 33.37
N LEU A 77 15.53 6.71 32.10
CA LEU A 77 15.59 5.51 31.27
C LEU A 77 16.12 4.39 32.16
N PRO A 78 15.39 3.25 32.34
CA PRO A 78 15.92 2.16 33.11
C PRO A 78 17.32 1.91 32.53
N GLN A 79 18.32 2.03 33.34
CA GLN A 79 19.67 1.61 33.02
C GLN A 79 19.55 0.09 32.88
N ASP A 80 19.20 -0.34 31.64
CA ASP A 80 19.23 -1.74 31.28
C ASP A 80 20.70 -2.15 31.43
N PRO A 81 21.07 -3.00 32.40
CA PRO A 81 22.46 -3.41 32.61
C PRO A 81 23.04 -4.17 31.42
N SER A 82 22.20 -4.48 30.39
CA SER A 82 22.62 -5.06 29.11
C SER A 82 23.12 -3.99 28.11
N VAL A 83 22.93 -2.68 28.39
CA VAL A 83 23.61 -1.58 27.66
C VAL A 83 24.96 -1.34 28.33
N GLY A 84 25.69 -2.41 28.63
CA GLY A 84 27.07 -2.40 29.00
C GLY A 84 27.91 -1.83 27.85
N ASP A 85 28.65 -0.80 28.15
CA ASP A 85 29.63 -0.14 27.27
C ASP A 85 29.11 0.18 25.87
N ILE A 86 28.41 1.31 25.75
CA ILE A 86 28.07 1.95 24.48
C ILE A 86 29.29 2.09 23.55
N ASN A 87 30.51 2.02 24.10
CA ASN A 87 31.77 2.02 23.36
C ASN A 87 32.18 0.66 22.79
N ALA A 88 31.55 -0.43 23.22
CA ALA A 88 31.84 -1.80 22.72
C ALA A 88 30.93 -2.24 21.58
N VAL A 89 29.98 -1.41 21.17
CA VAL A 89 29.12 -1.70 20.00
C VAL A 89 29.98 -1.74 18.74
N SER A 90 30.00 -2.91 18.08
CA SER A 90 30.70 -3.10 16.82
C SER A 90 30.26 -2.03 15.79
N ALA A 91 31.20 -1.55 14.99
CA ALA A 91 30.91 -0.61 13.90
C ALA A 91 29.96 -1.22 12.84
N ASP A 92 29.77 -2.54 12.88
CA ASP A 92 28.88 -3.28 11.96
C ASP A 92 27.42 -3.31 12.41
N ASP A 93 27.09 -2.84 13.64
CA ASP A 93 25.70 -2.75 14.10
C ASP A 93 25.13 -1.34 13.86
N PRO A 94 24.29 -1.16 12.82
CA PRO A 94 23.68 0.12 12.50
C PRO A 94 22.71 0.62 13.57
N VAL A 95 22.10 -0.30 14.34
CA VAL A 95 21.15 0.05 15.42
C VAL A 95 21.92 0.60 16.61
N GLY A 96 23.00 -0.07 16.99
CA GLY A 96 23.90 0.39 18.05
C GLY A 96 24.52 1.76 17.72
N LEU A 97 24.93 1.98 16.46
CA LEU A 97 25.43 3.28 16.00
C LEU A 97 24.36 4.39 16.13
N TYR A 98 23.12 4.09 15.76
CA TYR A 98 21.99 5.03 15.90
C TYR A 98 21.78 5.42 17.38
N PHE A 99 21.75 4.46 18.30
CA PHE A 99 21.60 4.73 19.72
C PHE A 99 22.77 5.54 20.28
N ARG A 100 23.98 5.29 19.83
CA ARG A 100 25.16 6.06 20.23
C ARG A 100 25.08 7.52 19.79
N GLN A 101 24.63 7.78 18.55
CA GLN A 101 24.41 9.14 18.06
C GLN A 101 23.29 9.85 18.83
N MET A 102 22.19 9.15 19.10
CA MET A 102 21.08 9.68 19.88
C MET A 102 21.47 10.04 21.31
N ALA A 103 22.36 9.27 21.93
CA ALA A 103 22.82 9.52 23.31
C ALA A 103 23.69 10.76 23.43
N GLN A 104 24.33 11.22 22.36
CA GLN A 104 25.20 12.40 22.33
C GLN A 104 24.42 13.72 22.33
N GLU A 105 23.17 13.71 21.87
CA GLU A 105 22.38 14.94 21.83
C GLU A 105 21.75 15.27 23.22
N PRO A 106 21.95 16.49 23.72
CA PRO A 106 21.37 16.91 25.00
C PRO A 106 19.86 17.08 24.89
N LEU A 107 19.17 16.90 26.02
CA LEU A 107 17.74 17.18 26.14
C LEU A 107 17.48 18.69 26.08
N LEU A 108 16.42 19.09 25.41
CA LEU A 108 16.03 20.50 25.29
C LEU A 108 15.16 20.94 26.46
N THR A 109 15.41 22.15 26.92
CA THR A 109 14.53 22.88 27.85
C THR A 109 13.32 23.45 27.10
N ALA A 110 12.24 23.78 27.82
CA ALA A 110 11.04 24.37 27.19
C ALA A 110 11.34 25.71 26.47
N GLN A 111 12.32 26.47 26.96
CA GLN A 111 12.73 27.72 26.33
C GLN A 111 13.47 27.49 25.01
N GLU A 112 14.34 26.50 24.97
CA GLU A 112 15.05 26.10 23.74
C GLU A 112 14.11 25.53 22.69
N GLU A 113 13.10 24.74 23.09
CA GLU A 113 12.04 24.26 22.17
C GLU A 113 11.35 25.45 21.48
N ILE A 114 10.98 26.49 22.22
CA ILE A 114 10.32 27.69 21.69
C ILE A 114 11.26 28.48 20.77
N GLU A 115 12.53 28.61 21.14
CA GLU A 115 13.51 29.36 20.35
C GLU A 115 13.77 28.65 19.02
N LEU A 116 13.93 27.35 19.01
CA LEU A 116 14.07 26.56 17.81
C LEU A 116 12.82 26.64 16.92
N ALA A 117 11.62 26.56 17.52
CA ALA A 117 10.36 26.69 16.80
C ALA A 117 10.21 28.06 16.10
N LYS A 118 10.63 29.15 16.77
CA LYS A 118 10.65 30.50 16.16
C LYS A 118 11.60 30.57 14.97
N ARG A 119 12.80 29.99 15.08
CA ARG A 119 13.76 29.95 13.96
C ARG A 119 13.22 29.15 12.78
N ILE A 120 12.51 28.06 13.04
CA ILE A 120 11.86 27.24 12.02
C ILE A 120 10.75 28.05 11.32
N GLU A 121 9.89 28.77 12.07
CA GLU A 121 8.83 29.62 11.52
C GLU A 121 9.43 30.73 10.62
N ILE A 122 10.46 31.47 11.10
CA ILE A 122 11.15 32.49 10.33
C ILE A 122 11.74 31.92 9.02
N GLY A 123 12.38 30.74 9.10
CA GLY A 123 12.93 30.09 7.92
C GLY A 123 11.87 29.67 6.89
N LYS A 124 10.71 29.20 7.35
CA LYS A 124 9.57 28.87 6.49
C LYS A 124 9.00 30.12 5.81
N ASP A 125 8.86 31.21 6.55
CA ASP A 125 8.36 32.46 5.99
C ASP A 125 9.35 33.08 5.01
N ALA A 126 10.65 33.09 5.33
CA ALA A 126 11.70 33.51 4.42
C ALA A 126 11.66 32.72 3.10
N ARG A 127 11.45 31.39 3.20
CA ARG A 127 11.31 30.52 2.03
C ARG A 127 10.08 30.90 1.20
N ARG A 128 8.91 31.10 1.82
CA ARG A 128 7.69 31.53 1.12
C ARG A 128 7.87 32.82 0.37
N VAL A 129 8.55 33.80 0.99
CA VAL A 129 8.77 35.12 0.38
C VAL A 129 9.79 35.04 -0.75
N LEU A 130 10.87 34.28 -0.59
CA LEU A 130 11.92 34.13 -1.60
C LEU A 130 11.43 33.45 -2.87
N PHE A 131 10.53 32.47 -2.75
CA PHE A 131 10.00 31.68 -3.88
C PHE A 131 8.76 32.31 -4.55
N ARG A 132 8.32 33.52 -4.15
CA ARG A 132 7.31 34.25 -4.90
C ARG A 132 7.87 34.70 -6.25
N PRO A 133 7.09 34.56 -7.35
CA PRO A 133 7.52 35.03 -8.67
C PRO A 133 7.95 36.51 -8.64
N GLY A 134 9.11 36.84 -9.20
CA GLY A 134 9.65 38.21 -9.25
C GLY A 134 10.35 38.70 -7.98
N SER A 135 10.37 38.00 -6.87
CA SER A 135 10.96 38.47 -5.60
C SER A 135 12.47 38.75 -5.73
N ARG A 136 13.23 37.93 -6.44
CA ARG A 136 14.68 38.12 -6.63
C ARG A 136 15.02 39.33 -7.46
N GLU A 137 14.21 39.65 -8.44
CA GLU A 137 14.36 40.82 -9.31
C GLU A 137 14.00 42.10 -8.59
N LEU A 138 12.99 42.08 -7.73
CA LEU A 138 12.48 43.25 -7.00
C LEU A 138 13.44 43.70 -5.86
N TYR A 139 14.03 42.74 -5.12
CA TYR A 139 14.76 43.05 -3.88
C TYR A 139 16.28 42.93 -3.96
N GLY A 140 16.82 42.40 -5.05
CA GLY A 140 18.27 42.32 -5.32
C GLY A 140 19.03 41.25 -4.56
N LEU A 141 20.32 41.06 -4.93
CA LEU A 141 21.19 39.96 -4.47
C LEU A 141 21.46 39.93 -2.94
N LYS A 142 21.61 41.11 -2.32
CA LYS A 142 21.89 41.19 -0.87
C LYS A 142 20.71 40.69 -0.01
N TRP A 143 19.53 41.02 -0.45
CA TRP A 143 18.30 40.57 0.20
C TRP A 143 18.10 39.07 0.03
N SER A 144 18.31 38.54 -1.18
CA SER A 144 18.20 37.08 -1.41
C SER A 144 19.19 36.30 -0.57
N ALA A 145 20.45 36.77 -0.44
CA ALA A 145 21.46 36.16 0.42
C ALA A 145 21.09 36.19 1.93
N HIS A 146 20.36 37.23 2.36
CA HIS A 146 19.85 37.27 3.74
C HIS A 146 18.71 36.26 3.94
N MET A 147 17.77 36.15 2.99
CA MET A 147 16.70 35.15 3.03
C MET A 147 17.27 33.72 3.00
N ASP A 148 18.28 33.45 2.18
CA ASP A 148 18.95 32.15 2.13
C ASP A 148 19.58 31.76 3.46
N ARG A 149 20.18 32.71 4.20
CA ARG A 149 20.68 32.47 5.57
C ARG A 149 19.57 32.12 6.55
N LEU A 150 18.46 32.86 6.53
CA LEU A 150 17.33 32.56 7.42
C LEU A 150 16.73 31.19 7.13
N ILE A 151 16.69 30.79 5.88
CA ILE A 151 16.25 29.45 5.47
C ILE A 151 17.19 28.37 6.01
N GLN A 152 18.52 28.59 5.89
CA GLN A 152 19.54 27.66 6.44
C GLN A 152 19.46 27.56 7.97
N GLU A 153 19.34 28.68 8.67
CA GLU A 153 19.17 28.70 10.14
C GLU A 153 17.91 27.97 10.57
N GLY A 154 16.79 28.16 9.85
CA GLY A 154 15.54 27.46 10.08
C GLY A 154 15.67 25.95 9.85
N GLN A 155 16.44 25.54 8.83
CA GLN A 155 16.68 24.13 8.53
C GLN A 155 17.56 23.45 9.60
N LEU A 156 18.62 24.13 10.05
CA LEU A 156 19.47 23.65 11.15
C LEU A 156 18.68 23.54 12.46
N ALA A 157 17.80 24.50 12.75
CA ALA A 157 16.93 24.45 13.91
C ALA A 157 15.94 23.28 13.85
N ARG A 158 15.40 22.99 12.66
CA ARG A 158 14.52 21.85 12.41
C ARG A 158 15.22 20.51 12.64
N GLU A 159 16.44 20.37 12.16
CA GLU A 159 17.27 19.18 12.37
C GLU A 159 17.64 19.01 13.85
N HIS A 160 17.99 20.08 14.55
CA HIS A 160 18.33 20.03 15.97
C HIS A 160 17.12 19.63 16.81
N LEU A 161 15.93 20.25 16.60
CA LEU A 161 14.71 19.87 17.30
C LEU A 161 14.34 18.40 17.08
N GLY A 162 14.51 17.90 15.84
CA GLY A 162 14.29 16.50 15.50
C GLY A 162 15.26 15.57 16.22
N ARG A 163 16.59 15.83 16.14
CA ARG A 163 17.62 14.97 16.75
C ARG A 163 17.49 14.90 18.26
N ALA A 164 17.28 16.02 18.95
CA ALA A 164 17.12 16.06 20.38
C ALA A 164 15.91 15.25 20.91
N ASN A 165 14.90 15.04 20.07
CA ASN A 165 13.68 14.30 20.42
C ASN A 165 13.63 12.86 19.89
N THR A 166 14.70 12.31 19.31
CA THR A 166 14.73 10.92 18.84
C THR A 166 14.57 9.91 19.99
N ARG A 167 15.03 10.25 21.20
CA ARG A 167 14.82 9.43 22.40
C ARG A 167 13.34 9.20 22.72
N LEU A 168 12.48 10.20 22.48
CA LEU A 168 11.03 10.08 22.63
C LEU A 168 10.46 9.05 21.65
N VAL A 169 10.95 9.01 20.41
CA VAL A 169 10.52 8.01 19.41
C VAL A 169 10.82 6.60 19.90
N VAL A 170 12.03 6.35 20.40
CA VAL A 170 12.44 5.03 20.90
C VAL A 170 11.57 4.58 22.06
N SER A 171 11.28 5.47 23.03
CA SER A 171 10.43 5.15 24.19
C SER A 171 9.00 4.76 23.78
N ILE A 172 8.47 5.39 22.73
CA ILE A 172 7.14 5.07 22.19
C ILE A 172 7.20 3.78 21.39
N ALA A 173 8.19 3.61 20.49
CA ALA A 173 8.34 2.45 19.61
C ALA A 173 8.53 1.14 20.40
N LYS A 174 9.19 1.18 21.56
CA LYS A 174 9.40 0.03 22.44
C LYS A 174 8.09 -0.67 22.83
N ARG A 175 6.99 0.07 22.98
CA ARG A 175 5.67 -0.49 23.32
C ARG A 175 5.00 -1.26 22.18
N TYR A 176 5.50 -1.12 20.96
CA TYR A 176 4.97 -1.76 19.76
C TYR A 176 5.84 -2.92 19.26
N MET A 177 6.88 -3.31 20.00
CA MET A 177 7.71 -4.47 19.68
C MET A 177 6.87 -5.75 19.67
N GLY A 178 7.22 -6.68 18.78
CA GLY A 178 6.52 -7.97 18.65
C GLY A 178 5.21 -7.91 17.86
N GLN A 179 4.79 -6.75 17.33
CA GLN A 179 3.56 -6.60 16.57
C GLN A 179 3.75 -6.78 15.04
N GLY A 180 4.81 -7.47 14.61
CA GLY A 180 5.01 -7.85 13.21
C GLY A 180 5.96 -6.96 12.41
N LEU A 181 6.43 -5.84 12.96
CA LEU A 181 7.52 -5.04 12.39
C LEU A 181 8.78 -5.14 13.25
N PRO A 182 9.98 -5.22 12.64
CA PRO A 182 11.25 -5.13 13.35
C PRO A 182 11.38 -3.80 14.10
N PHE A 183 12.06 -3.82 15.25
CA PHE A 183 12.21 -2.62 16.08
C PHE A 183 12.88 -1.44 15.38
N PRO A 184 13.93 -1.62 14.54
CA PRO A 184 14.49 -0.52 13.76
C PRO A 184 13.47 0.13 12.81
N ASP A 185 12.60 -0.65 12.19
CA ASP A 185 11.58 -0.12 11.28
C ASP A 185 10.51 0.67 12.04
N LEU A 186 10.12 0.21 13.24
CA LEU A 186 9.22 0.96 14.13
C LEU A 186 9.81 2.32 14.51
N ILE A 187 11.12 2.38 14.81
CA ILE A 187 11.82 3.63 15.10
C ILE A 187 11.81 4.55 13.87
N GLN A 188 12.09 4.03 12.67
CA GLN A 188 12.10 4.87 11.47
C GLN A 188 10.71 5.41 11.11
N GLU A 189 9.67 4.59 11.24
CA GLU A 189 8.30 5.08 11.07
C GLU A 189 7.93 6.13 12.12
N GLY A 190 8.37 5.93 13.36
CA GLY A 190 8.23 6.91 14.43
C GLY A 190 8.98 8.21 14.14
N ASN A 191 10.19 8.13 13.56
CA ASN A 191 10.96 9.31 13.13
C ASN A 191 10.25 10.09 12.01
N VAL A 192 9.58 9.42 11.10
CA VAL A 192 8.74 10.08 10.09
C VAL A 192 7.59 10.85 10.76
N GLY A 193 6.97 10.26 11.79
CA GLY A 193 5.98 10.94 12.62
C GLY A 193 6.56 12.15 13.37
N LEU A 194 7.73 12.00 13.97
CA LEU A 194 8.45 13.08 14.66
C LEU A 194 8.74 14.26 13.71
N MET A 195 9.21 13.99 12.50
CA MET A 195 9.48 15.04 11.50
C MET A 195 8.22 15.81 11.10
N ARG A 196 7.07 15.12 10.98
CA ARG A 196 5.78 15.80 10.79
C ARG A 196 5.39 16.66 11.98
N ALA A 197 5.64 16.19 13.20
CA ALA A 197 5.40 16.97 14.41
C ALA A 197 6.25 18.25 14.43
N VAL A 198 7.54 18.17 14.09
CA VAL A 198 8.44 19.33 14.00
C VAL A 198 7.94 20.33 12.96
N ASP A 199 7.41 19.84 11.83
CA ASP A 199 6.92 20.72 10.78
C ASP A 199 5.61 21.45 11.15
N LYS A 200 4.77 20.84 11.99
CA LYS A 200 3.44 21.35 12.37
C LYS A 200 3.37 21.90 13.80
N TYR A 201 4.45 21.90 14.55
CA TYR A 201 4.45 22.37 15.94
C TYR A 201 4.20 23.86 16.04
N ASP A 202 3.22 24.25 16.87
CA ASP A 202 2.87 25.63 17.18
C ASP A 202 3.14 25.94 18.65
N TYR A 203 4.27 26.60 18.90
CA TYR A 203 4.68 27.02 20.25
C TYR A 203 3.74 28.07 20.88
N LYS A 204 2.94 28.79 20.08
CA LYS A 204 2.00 29.82 20.56
C LYS A 204 0.88 29.23 21.42
N ARG A 205 0.61 27.91 21.27
CA ARG A 205 -0.38 27.19 22.07
C ARG A 205 0.07 26.88 23.51
N GLY A 206 1.33 27.10 23.85
CA GLY A 206 1.88 26.89 25.20
C GLY A 206 2.14 25.46 25.61
N ASN A 207 1.86 24.47 24.75
CA ASN A 207 2.11 23.06 25.05
C ASN A 207 3.58 22.69 24.80
N ARG A 208 4.10 21.70 25.55
CA ARG A 208 5.42 21.13 25.30
C ARG A 208 5.45 20.40 23.96
N PHE A 209 6.60 20.44 23.29
CA PHE A 209 6.79 19.73 22.02
C PHE A 209 6.53 18.22 22.18
N SER A 210 7.00 17.60 23.27
CA SER A 210 6.81 16.17 23.53
C SER A 210 5.35 15.74 23.54
N THR A 211 4.45 16.52 24.16
CA THR A 211 3.01 16.25 24.20
C THR A 211 2.39 16.18 22.80
N TYR A 212 2.78 17.12 21.95
CA TYR A 212 2.31 17.17 20.57
C TYR A 212 2.95 16.06 19.70
N ALA A 213 4.26 15.85 19.82
CA ALA A 213 5.00 14.87 19.04
C ALA A 213 4.57 13.42 19.33
N THR A 214 4.22 13.10 20.57
CA THR A 214 3.76 11.76 20.99
C THR A 214 2.58 11.29 20.13
N TRP A 215 1.63 12.18 19.82
CA TRP A 215 0.48 11.86 18.99
C TRP A 215 0.90 11.49 17.54
N TRP A 216 1.77 12.30 16.92
CA TRP A 216 2.25 12.07 15.56
C TRP A 216 3.11 10.81 15.44
N ILE A 217 3.97 10.56 16.43
CA ILE A 217 4.81 9.37 16.48
C ILE A 217 3.92 8.13 16.59
N ARG A 218 2.95 8.13 17.52
CA ARG A 218 2.00 7.02 17.71
C ARG A 218 1.21 6.75 16.44
N GLN A 219 0.67 7.80 15.82
CA GLN A 219 -0.10 7.71 14.59
C GLN A 219 0.73 7.10 13.45
N ALA A 220 1.99 7.54 13.29
CA ALA A 220 2.87 7.03 12.25
C ALA A 220 3.18 5.54 12.47
N ILE A 221 3.53 5.13 13.68
CA ILE A 221 3.81 3.73 14.03
C ILE A 221 2.56 2.86 13.83
N THR A 222 1.40 3.27 14.34
CA THR A 222 0.15 2.50 14.21
C THR A 222 -0.27 2.35 12.76
N ARG A 223 -0.11 3.40 11.96
CA ARG A 223 -0.38 3.37 10.51
C ARG A 223 0.58 2.43 9.78
N ALA A 224 1.87 2.46 10.13
CA ALA A 224 2.87 1.58 9.54
C ALA A 224 2.58 0.10 9.88
N LEU A 225 2.23 -0.20 11.13
CA LEU A 225 1.78 -1.53 11.55
C LEU A 225 0.58 -2.01 10.72
N ALA A 226 -0.44 -1.17 10.55
CA ALA A 226 -1.62 -1.54 9.78
C ALA A 226 -1.33 -1.79 8.28
N GLN A 227 -0.32 -1.11 7.72
CA GLN A 227 -0.02 -1.16 6.29
C GLN A 227 1.08 -2.15 5.89
N LYS A 228 2.05 -2.43 6.79
CA LYS A 228 3.30 -3.12 6.44
C LYS A 228 3.47 -4.48 7.09
N THR A 229 2.67 -4.84 8.12
CA THR A 229 2.85 -6.11 8.84
C THR A 229 2.32 -7.32 8.08
N ARG A 230 1.39 -7.13 7.16
CA ARG A 230 0.73 -8.24 6.46
C ARG A 230 1.35 -8.48 5.09
N THR A 231 1.57 -9.75 4.76
CA THR A 231 2.03 -10.19 3.43
C THR A 231 1.04 -9.73 2.34
N ILE A 232 -0.26 -9.89 2.60
CA ILE A 232 -1.33 -9.37 1.75
C ILE A 232 -1.87 -8.10 2.42
N ARG A 233 -1.66 -6.94 1.79
CA ARG A 233 -2.09 -5.64 2.30
C ARG A 233 -3.60 -5.55 2.44
N ILE A 234 -4.06 -5.11 3.61
CA ILE A 234 -5.47 -4.81 3.90
C ILE A 234 -5.67 -3.29 3.94
N PRO A 235 -6.78 -2.75 3.41
CA PRO A 235 -7.12 -1.33 3.55
C PRO A 235 -7.23 -0.89 5.02
N LEU A 236 -6.86 0.36 5.31
CA LEU A 236 -6.78 0.87 6.69
C LEU A 236 -8.13 0.78 7.42
N HIS A 237 -9.23 1.17 6.74
CA HIS A 237 -10.57 1.09 7.32
C HIS A 237 -10.98 -0.35 7.69
N MET A 238 -10.56 -1.35 6.93
CA MET A 238 -10.80 -2.76 7.25
C MET A 238 -9.97 -3.20 8.45
N THR A 239 -8.71 -2.74 8.56
CA THR A 239 -7.88 -3.01 9.73
C THR A 239 -8.51 -2.45 11.01
N GLU A 240 -9.11 -1.26 10.94
CA GLU A 240 -9.82 -0.64 12.06
C GLU A 240 -11.06 -1.42 12.44
N ARG A 241 -11.88 -1.85 11.45
CA ARG A 241 -13.06 -2.71 11.68
C ARG A 241 -12.67 -4.06 12.29
N ILE A 242 -11.62 -4.71 11.79
CA ILE A 242 -11.11 -5.95 12.35
C ILE A 242 -10.66 -5.74 13.80
N ARG A 243 -9.97 -4.65 14.11
CA ARG A 243 -9.57 -4.32 15.49
C ARG A 243 -10.79 -4.10 16.39
N GLN A 244 -11.80 -3.41 15.91
CA GLN A 244 -13.05 -3.24 16.65
C GLN A 244 -13.75 -4.58 16.89
N MET A 245 -13.84 -5.43 15.87
CA MET A 245 -14.39 -6.79 15.97
C MET A 245 -13.68 -7.61 17.07
N TYR A 246 -12.36 -7.63 17.10
CA TYR A 246 -11.61 -8.33 18.15
C TYR A 246 -11.87 -7.76 19.56
N ARG A 247 -11.96 -6.43 19.69
CA ARG A 247 -12.30 -5.79 20.96
C ARG A 247 -13.72 -6.21 21.44
N THR A 248 -14.70 -6.15 20.56
CA THR A 248 -16.07 -6.58 20.85
C THR A 248 -16.12 -8.07 21.22
N ALA A 249 -15.41 -8.91 20.46
CA ALA A 249 -15.30 -10.33 20.76
C ALA A 249 -14.69 -10.59 22.16
N GLN A 250 -13.65 -9.87 22.53
CA GLN A 250 -13.01 -9.99 23.84
C GLN A 250 -13.95 -9.54 24.98
N ASN A 251 -14.68 -8.44 24.79
CA ASN A 251 -15.66 -7.97 25.78
C ASN A 251 -16.81 -8.98 25.95
N LEU A 252 -17.32 -9.55 24.85
CA LEU A 252 -18.33 -10.59 24.89
C LEU A 252 -17.82 -11.88 25.53
N GLU A 253 -16.59 -12.31 25.23
CA GLU A 253 -15.96 -13.46 25.86
C GLU A 253 -15.85 -13.30 27.40
N GLN A 254 -15.47 -12.09 27.84
CA GLN A 254 -15.42 -11.77 29.27
C GLN A 254 -16.81 -11.83 29.93
N SER A 255 -17.87 -11.37 29.26
CA SER A 255 -19.22 -11.36 29.79
C SER A 255 -19.89 -12.76 29.73
N LEU A 256 -19.67 -13.52 28.67
CA LEU A 256 -20.27 -14.83 28.43
C LEU A 256 -19.49 -16.00 29.05
N GLY A 257 -18.22 -15.81 29.40
CA GLY A 257 -17.31 -16.87 29.87
C GLY A 257 -16.95 -17.91 28.81
N ARG A 258 -17.27 -17.66 27.53
CA ARG A 258 -16.95 -18.51 26.37
C ARG A 258 -16.69 -17.65 25.14
N ARG A 259 -16.06 -18.22 24.12
CA ARG A 259 -15.87 -17.53 22.84
C ARG A 259 -17.23 -17.20 22.21
N PRO A 260 -17.46 -15.94 21.80
CA PRO A 260 -18.69 -15.54 21.13
C PRO A 260 -18.78 -16.11 19.70
N SER A 261 -19.99 -16.35 19.24
CA SER A 261 -20.22 -16.72 17.84
C SER A 261 -20.16 -15.49 16.93
N PRO A 262 -19.92 -15.69 15.60
CA PRO A 262 -19.94 -14.56 14.66
C PRO A 262 -21.26 -13.80 14.65
N GLU A 263 -22.38 -14.48 14.93
CA GLU A 263 -23.71 -13.90 15.02
C GLU A 263 -23.87 -13.01 16.27
N GLU A 264 -23.29 -13.41 17.40
CA GLU A 264 -23.29 -12.62 18.63
C GLU A 264 -22.44 -11.36 18.49
N ILE A 265 -21.28 -11.47 17.83
CA ILE A 265 -20.43 -10.32 17.53
C ILE A 265 -21.14 -9.37 16.55
N ALA A 266 -21.82 -9.90 15.54
CA ALA A 266 -22.57 -9.14 14.54
C ALA A 266 -23.69 -8.33 15.17
N LEU A 267 -24.39 -8.90 16.15
CA LEU A 267 -25.46 -8.24 16.90
C LEU A 267 -24.92 -7.05 17.70
N GLU A 268 -23.79 -7.24 18.39
CA GLU A 268 -23.17 -6.18 19.20
C GLU A 268 -22.55 -5.06 18.36
N MET A 269 -22.05 -5.38 17.18
CA MET A 269 -21.47 -4.41 16.25
C MET A 269 -22.50 -3.75 15.32
N ASP A 270 -23.77 -4.15 15.37
CA ASP A 270 -24.85 -3.71 14.46
C ASP A 270 -24.46 -3.92 12.96
N LEU A 271 -23.89 -5.10 12.66
CA LEU A 271 -23.44 -5.49 11.32
C LEU A 271 -24.08 -6.82 10.90
N PRO A 272 -24.19 -7.10 9.59
CA PRO A 272 -24.59 -8.41 9.09
C PRO A 272 -23.56 -9.50 9.49
N ALA A 273 -24.02 -10.69 9.87
CA ALA A 273 -23.16 -11.82 10.27
C ALA A 273 -22.16 -12.21 9.17
N ASP A 274 -22.54 -12.11 7.90
CA ASP A 274 -21.65 -12.39 6.77
C ASP A 274 -20.49 -11.40 6.67
N SER A 275 -20.71 -10.13 7.05
CA SER A 275 -19.64 -9.13 7.12
C SER A 275 -18.62 -9.47 8.22
N VAL A 276 -19.11 -9.96 9.38
CA VAL A 276 -18.22 -10.39 10.47
C VAL A 276 -17.43 -11.64 10.07
N ARG A 277 -18.05 -12.61 9.41
CA ARG A 277 -17.33 -13.78 8.87
C ARG A 277 -16.25 -13.36 7.86
N GLY A 278 -16.58 -12.47 6.92
CA GLY A 278 -15.59 -11.92 5.98
C GLY A 278 -14.44 -11.18 6.65
N MET A 279 -14.71 -10.44 7.75
CA MET A 279 -13.65 -9.81 8.55
C MET A 279 -12.79 -10.84 9.28
N MET A 280 -13.36 -11.93 9.79
CA MET A 280 -12.62 -13.03 10.43
C MET A 280 -11.71 -13.73 9.43
N ASP A 281 -12.20 -14.02 8.23
CA ASP A 281 -11.42 -14.65 7.15
C ASP A 281 -10.28 -13.71 6.71
N ALA A 282 -10.55 -12.43 6.49
CA ALA A 282 -9.54 -11.44 6.15
C ALA A 282 -8.51 -11.20 7.27
N SER A 283 -8.86 -11.51 8.52
CA SER A 283 -7.96 -11.36 9.67
C SER A 283 -6.91 -12.45 9.77
N GLN A 284 -7.08 -13.59 9.08
CA GLN A 284 -6.13 -14.69 9.09
C GLN A 284 -4.77 -14.27 8.54
N HIS A 285 -3.71 -14.83 9.09
CA HIS A 285 -2.33 -14.59 8.64
C HIS A 285 -1.91 -15.71 7.69
N ALA A 286 -1.10 -15.35 6.69
CA ALA A 286 -0.47 -16.34 5.83
C ALA A 286 0.43 -17.27 6.64
N ILE A 287 0.39 -18.56 6.32
CA ILE A 287 1.23 -19.60 6.92
C ILE A 287 2.39 -19.87 5.95
N ALA A 288 3.61 -20.03 6.49
CA ALA A 288 4.77 -20.37 5.68
C ALA A 288 4.62 -21.79 5.10
N LEU A 289 4.97 -21.96 3.83
CA LEU A 289 4.93 -23.27 3.17
C LEU A 289 6.02 -24.20 3.69
N GLU A 290 7.13 -23.64 4.13
CA GLU A 290 8.27 -24.36 4.73
C GLU A 290 8.02 -24.78 6.19
N ARG A 291 6.80 -24.58 6.70
CA ARG A 291 6.46 -25.02 8.05
C ARG A 291 6.51 -26.55 8.14
N PRO A 292 7.33 -27.12 9.06
CA PRO A 292 7.40 -28.56 9.22
C PRO A 292 6.06 -29.13 9.72
N VAL A 293 5.68 -30.26 9.17
CA VAL A 293 4.44 -31.02 9.50
C VAL A 293 4.84 -32.40 9.99
N GLY A 294 4.30 -32.81 11.13
CA GLY A 294 4.61 -34.08 11.79
C GLY A 294 5.69 -33.98 12.86
N ASP A 295 5.87 -35.09 13.61
CA ASP A 295 6.84 -35.12 14.72
C ASP A 295 8.29 -35.32 14.23
N ASP A 296 8.47 -35.88 13.04
CA ASP A 296 9.78 -36.17 12.45
C ASP A 296 10.39 -34.98 11.69
N GLY A 297 9.58 -33.98 11.35
CA GLY A 297 10.04 -32.74 10.70
C GLY A 297 10.55 -32.92 9.26
N ASP A 298 10.38 -34.10 8.66
CA ASP A 298 10.88 -34.42 7.32
C ASP A 298 9.97 -33.96 6.18
N SER A 299 8.74 -33.48 6.50
CA SER A 299 7.75 -33.00 5.54
C SER A 299 7.44 -31.54 5.81
N GLU A 300 7.30 -30.74 4.75
CA GLU A 300 6.88 -29.34 4.81
C GLU A 300 5.40 -29.24 4.44
N PHE A 301 4.73 -28.15 4.90
CA PHE A 301 3.32 -27.92 4.58
C PHE A 301 3.08 -27.77 3.07
N GLY A 302 4.08 -27.25 2.35
CA GLY A 302 4.05 -27.12 0.89
C GLY A 302 3.92 -28.46 0.14
N ASP A 303 4.45 -29.56 0.70
CA ASP A 303 4.41 -30.89 0.07
C ASP A 303 2.97 -31.47 -0.04
N PHE A 304 2.05 -30.93 0.78
CA PHE A 304 0.63 -31.36 0.77
C PHE A 304 -0.24 -30.53 -0.17
N ILE A 305 0.31 -29.53 -0.84
CA ILE A 305 -0.44 -28.67 -1.76
C ILE A 305 -0.25 -29.22 -3.17
N GLU A 306 -1.36 -29.64 -3.80
CA GLU A 306 -1.36 -30.13 -5.17
C GLU A 306 -1.06 -28.97 -6.16
N ASP A 307 -0.18 -29.24 -7.12
CA ASP A 307 0.05 -28.34 -8.26
C ASP A 307 -1.09 -28.47 -9.27
N GLN A 308 -1.98 -27.48 -9.27
CA GLN A 308 -3.16 -27.43 -10.14
C GLN A 308 -2.86 -26.90 -11.55
N ASP A 309 -1.70 -26.26 -11.74
CA ASP A 309 -1.31 -25.65 -13.02
C ASP A 309 -0.59 -26.64 -13.93
N SER A 310 0.04 -27.66 -13.39
CA SER A 310 0.71 -28.71 -14.16
C SER A 310 -0.32 -29.69 -14.75
N PRO A 311 -0.34 -29.86 -16.09
CA PRO A 311 -1.23 -30.81 -16.71
C PRO A 311 -0.93 -32.24 -16.24
N SER A 312 -1.97 -33.02 -15.99
CA SER A 312 -1.78 -34.40 -15.55
C SER A 312 -1.05 -35.24 -16.62
N PRO A 313 -0.28 -36.27 -16.24
CA PRO A 313 0.40 -37.16 -17.20
C PRO A 313 -0.58 -37.76 -18.24
N VAL A 314 -1.82 -38.04 -17.81
CA VAL A 314 -2.88 -38.54 -18.69
C VAL A 314 -3.32 -37.50 -19.71
N GLU A 315 -3.52 -36.25 -19.28
CA GLU A 315 -3.86 -35.13 -20.21
C GLU A 315 -2.73 -34.89 -21.19
N THR A 316 -1.48 -34.88 -20.71
CA THR A 316 -0.31 -34.71 -21.58
C THR A 316 -0.22 -35.81 -22.63
N ALA A 317 -0.39 -37.07 -22.20
CA ALA A 317 -0.41 -38.23 -23.12
C ALA A 317 -1.57 -38.14 -24.12
N THR A 318 -2.75 -37.72 -23.67
CA THR A 318 -3.93 -37.54 -24.54
C THR A 318 -3.70 -36.45 -25.57
N GLN A 319 -3.10 -35.32 -25.15
CA GLN A 319 -2.74 -34.22 -26.08
C GLN A 319 -1.71 -34.65 -27.11
N HIS A 320 -0.70 -35.46 -26.73
CA HIS A 320 0.27 -36.01 -27.67
C HIS A 320 -0.38 -36.97 -28.68
N LEU A 321 -1.23 -37.85 -28.23
CA LEU A 321 -1.96 -38.79 -29.10
C LEU A 321 -2.90 -38.03 -30.06
N LEU A 322 -3.59 -36.98 -29.58
CA LEU A 322 -4.40 -36.10 -30.41
C LEU A 322 -3.57 -35.41 -31.49
N GLN A 323 -2.37 -34.88 -31.08
CA GLN A 323 -1.47 -34.24 -32.04
C GLN A 323 -0.98 -35.21 -33.11
N GLU A 324 -0.56 -36.41 -32.74
CA GLU A 324 -0.17 -37.46 -33.69
C GLU A 324 -1.31 -37.83 -34.63
N THR A 325 -2.53 -38.03 -34.09
CA THR A 325 -3.74 -38.31 -34.90
C THR A 325 -4.06 -37.19 -35.89
N ILE A 326 -3.93 -35.92 -35.45
CA ILE A 326 -4.12 -34.76 -36.33
C ILE A 326 -3.07 -34.76 -37.44
N GLU A 327 -1.82 -35.07 -37.14
CA GLU A 327 -0.74 -35.12 -38.14
C GLU A 327 -0.96 -36.24 -39.14
N GLU A 328 -1.40 -37.41 -38.68
CA GLU A 328 -1.77 -38.56 -39.56
C GLU A 328 -2.90 -38.16 -40.53
N VAL A 329 -3.97 -37.57 -39.97
CA VAL A 329 -5.12 -37.13 -40.78
C VAL A 329 -4.76 -35.99 -41.77
N LEU A 330 -3.86 -35.07 -41.37
CA LEU A 330 -3.36 -34.05 -42.28
C LEU A 330 -2.42 -34.58 -43.35
N SER A 331 -1.77 -35.75 -43.13
CA SER A 331 -0.93 -36.39 -44.14
C SER A 331 -1.70 -36.98 -45.33
N GLU A 332 -2.99 -37.30 -45.14
CA GLU A 332 -3.89 -37.77 -46.21
C GLU A 332 -4.35 -36.64 -47.15
N LEU A 333 -4.15 -35.38 -46.76
CA LEU A 333 -4.45 -34.24 -47.61
C LEU A 333 -3.30 -33.95 -48.59
N THR A 334 -3.61 -33.19 -49.66
CA THR A 334 -2.53 -32.67 -50.51
C THR A 334 -1.58 -31.79 -49.69
N PRO A 335 -0.24 -31.80 -50.02
CA PRO A 335 0.74 -31.02 -49.22
C PRO A 335 0.38 -29.53 -49.11
N ARG A 336 -0.29 -29.01 -50.14
CA ARG A 336 -0.73 -27.60 -50.18
C ARG A 336 -1.90 -27.34 -49.23
N GLN A 337 -2.87 -28.25 -49.18
CA GLN A 337 -4.02 -28.15 -48.27
C GLN A 337 -3.59 -28.32 -46.80
N SER A 338 -2.75 -29.32 -46.53
CA SER A 338 -2.19 -29.56 -45.20
C SER A 338 -1.44 -28.32 -44.69
N HIS A 339 -0.61 -27.71 -45.54
CA HIS A 339 0.17 -26.52 -45.12
C HIS A 339 -0.72 -25.29 -44.87
N ILE A 340 -1.79 -25.08 -45.65
CA ILE A 340 -2.78 -24.02 -45.44
C ILE A 340 -3.48 -24.22 -44.09
N LEU A 341 -3.93 -25.45 -43.76
CA LEU A 341 -4.59 -25.72 -42.48
C LEU A 341 -3.63 -25.55 -41.28
N ARG A 342 -2.37 -26.01 -41.40
CA ARG A 342 -1.36 -25.80 -40.36
C ARG A 342 -1.16 -24.32 -40.03
N LEU A 343 -1.02 -23.47 -41.05
CA LEU A 343 -0.89 -22.04 -40.88
C LEU A 343 -2.17 -21.37 -40.34
N ARG A 344 -3.32 -21.85 -40.81
CA ARG A 344 -4.61 -21.26 -40.42
C ARG A 344 -4.96 -21.47 -38.96
N PHE A 345 -4.69 -22.68 -38.46
CA PHE A 345 -5.02 -23.09 -37.09
C PHE A 345 -3.80 -23.10 -36.14
N GLY A 346 -2.63 -22.68 -36.59
CA GLY A 346 -1.41 -22.67 -35.77
C GLY A 346 -0.95 -24.09 -35.37
N LEU A 347 -1.24 -25.10 -36.17
CA LEU A 347 -0.85 -26.48 -35.88
C LEU A 347 0.66 -26.65 -36.05
N GLY A 348 1.32 -27.30 -35.05
CA GLY A 348 2.77 -27.50 -35.05
C GLY A 348 3.53 -26.39 -34.30
N GLY A 349 2.86 -25.66 -33.38
CA GLY A 349 3.51 -24.67 -32.50
C GLY A 349 3.63 -23.27 -33.07
N GLY A 350 2.94 -22.97 -34.17
CA GLY A 350 2.87 -21.63 -34.76
C GLY A 350 1.64 -20.83 -34.31
N GLU A 351 1.69 -19.52 -34.53
CA GLU A 351 0.50 -18.69 -34.33
C GLU A 351 -0.50 -18.86 -35.48
N PRO A 352 -1.83 -18.79 -35.21
CA PRO A 352 -2.85 -18.87 -36.26
C PRO A 352 -2.79 -17.64 -37.18
N HIS A 353 -2.77 -17.88 -38.49
CA HIS A 353 -2.69 -16.82 -39.50
C HIS A 353 -4.06 -16.52 -40.10
N THR A 354 -4.26 -15.29 -40.55
CA THR A 354 -5.44 -14.86 -41.27
C THR A 354 -5.39 -15.36 -42.73
N LEU A 355 -6.56 -15.48 -43.38
CA LEU A 355 -6.62 -15.90 -44.79
C LEU A 355 -5.85 -14.96 -45.73
N GLU A 356 -5.73 -13.69 -45.36
CA GLU A 356 -5.01 -12.68 -46.13
C GLU A 356 -3.49 -12.86 -46.03
N GLU A 357 -2.98 -13.13 -44.84
CA GLU A 357 -1.56 -13.43 -44.60
C GLU A 357 -1.13 -14.71 -45.31
N ILE A 358 -2.00 -15.75 -45.26
CA ILE A 358 -1.77 -17.00 -45.96
C ILE A 358 -1.77 -16.75 -47.48
N ALA A 359 -2.72 -15.95 -48.01
CA ALA A 359 -2.80 -15.58 -49.41
C ALA A 359 -1.51 -14.89 -49.89
N ASN A 360 -0.98 -13.96 -49.09
CA ASN A 360 0.27 -13.28 -49.39
C ASN A 360 1.47 -14.24 -49.38
N LYS A 361 1.54 -15.20 -48.44
CA LYS A 361 2.60 -16.22 -48.38
C LYS A 361 2.59 -17.17 -49.59
N PHE A 362 1.42 -17.51 -50.09
CA PHE A 362 1.27 -18.44 -51.22
C PHE A 362 1.17 -17.75 -52.59
N GLY A 363 1.12 -16.41 -52.64
CA GLY A 363 0.96 -15.64 -53.87
C GLY A 363 -0.40 -15.89 -54.57
N LEU A 364 -1.45 -16.13 -53.77
CA LEU A 364 -2.80 -16.42 -54.25
C LEU A 364 -3.80 -15.37 -53.78
N SER A 365 -4.99 -15.33 -54.39
CA SER A 365 -6.07 -14.51 -53.90
C SER A 365 -6.66 -15.09 -52.60
N ARG A 366 -7.11 -14.21 -51.68
CA ARG A 366 -7.78 -14.57 -50.41
C ARG A 366 -8.94 -15.56 -50.64
N GLU A 367 -9.72 -15.36 -51.72
CA GLU A 367 -10.85 -16.23 -52.02
C GLU A 367 -10.36 -17.64 -52.47
N ARG A 368 -9.21 -17.74 -53.15
CA ARG A 368 -8.65 -19.04 -53.51
C ARG A 368 -8.17 -19.82 -52.29
N ILE A 369 -7.57 -19.14 -51.31
CA ILE A 369 -7.20 -19.79 -50.05
C ILE A 369 -8.45 -20.27 -49.29
N ARG A 370 -9.52 -19.46 -49.26
CA ARG A 370 -10.80 -19.84 -48.63
C ARG A 370 -11.42 -21.07 -49.28
N GLN A 371 -11.31 -21.17 -50.62
CA GLN A 371 -11.79 -22.37 -51.38
C GLN A 371 -10.96 -23.60 -51.00
N LEU A 372 -9.64 -23.49 -50.98
CA LEU A 372 -8.73 -24.59 -50.59
C LEU A 372 -8.94 -25.04 -49.14
N GLU A 373 -9.13 -24.12 -48.23
CA GLU A 373 -9.50 -24.42 -46.84
C GLU A 373 -10.82 -25.20 -46.76
N LYS A 374 -11.87 -24.72 -47.48
CA LYS A 374 -13.17 -25.37 -47.51
C LYS A 374 -13.11 -26.77 -48.16
N GLU A 375 -12.33 -26.95 -49.20
CA GLU A 375 -12.09 -28.25 -49.83
C GLU A 375 -11.36 -29.19 -48.85
N ALA A 376 -10.31 -28.74 -48.20
CA ALA A 376 -9.55 -29.51 -47.21
C ALA A 376 -10.44 -29.94 -46.04
N LEU A 377 -11.19 -29.01 -45.45
CA LEU A 377 -12.12 -29.33 -44.37
C LEU A 377 -13.24 -30.28 -44.80
N ARG A 378 -13.68 -30.20 -46.06
CA ARG A 378 -14.66 -31.15 -46.60
C ARG A 378 -14.09 -32.57 -46.77
N SER A 379 -12.82 -32.67 -47.17
CA SER A 379 -12.12 -33.97 -47.26
C SER A 379 -11.95 -34.59 -45.86
N LEU A 380 -11.61 -33.78 -44.82
CA LEU A 380 -11.49 -34.23 -43.46
C LEU A 380 -12.82 -34.66 -42.82
N ARG A 381 -13.96 -34.16 -43.31
CA ARG A 381 -15.29 -34.58 -42.84
C ARG A 381 -15.71 -35.95 -43.37
N HIS A 382 -14.91 -36.57 -44.24
CA HIS A 382 -15.22 -37.91 -44.73
C HIS A 382 -15.28 -38.90 -43.54
N PRO A 383 -16.30 -39.80 -43.47
CA PRO A 383 -16.51 -40.67 -42.28
C PRO A 383 -15.30 -41.49 -41.88
N ARG A 384 -14.44 -41.84 -42.84
CA ARG A 384 -13.23 -42.63 -42.60
C ARG A 384 -12.16 -41.86 -41.77
N LEU A 385 -12.04 -40.56 -41.95
CA LEU A 385 -11.09 -39.71 -41.23
C LEU A 385 -11.71 -39.09 -39.98
N ALA A 386 -12.99 -38.77 -40.04
CA ALA A 386 -13.71 -38.17 -38.93
C ALA A 386 -13.84 -39.13 -37.72
N HIS A 387 -13.79 -40.46 -37.97
CA HIS A 387 -13.88 -41.45 -36.90
C HIS A 387 -12.70 -41.35 -35.91
N ASN A 388 -11.49 -41.18 -36.40
CA ASN A 388 -10.27 -41.15 -35.56
C ASN A 388 -10.23 -39.92 -34.64
N LEU A 389 -10.89 -38.81 -35.01
CA LEU A 389 -10.93 -37.59 -34.22
C LEU A 389 -12.15 -37.50 -33.28
N ARG A 390 -13.14 -38.39 -33.46
CA ARG A 390 -14.40 -38.32 -32.73
C ARG A 390 -14.25 -38.69 -31.26
N ASP A 391 -13.31 -39.61 -30.98
CA ASP A 391 -13.05 -40.09 -29.62
C ASP A 391 -12.45 -39.01 -28.71
N TYR A 392 -11.90 -37.94 -29.27
CA TYR A 392 -11.38 -36.79 -28.56
C TYR A 392 -12.39 -35.62 -28.34
N LEU A 393 -13.62 -35.77 -28.84
CA LEU A 393 -14.68 -34.75 -28.74
C LEU A 393 -15.70 -35.06 -27.62
N SER A 394 -15.53 -36.15 -26.89
CA SER A 394 -16.41 -36.59 -25.80
C SER A 394 -16.00 -36.06 -24.44
#